data_4073e6d46920e88e1d0aeea0b8dbe71f
#
_entry.id   4073e6d46920e88e1d0aeea0b8dbe71f
#
_cell.length_a   1.000
_cell.length_b   1.000
_cell.length_c   1.000
_cell.angle_alpha   90.00
_cell.angle_beta   90.00
_cell.angle_gamma   90.00
#
_symmetry.space_group_name_H-M   'P 1'
#
loop_
_entity.id
_entity.type
_entity.pdbx_description
1 polymer ?
#
loop_
_entity_poly.entity_id
_entity_poly.type
_entity_poly.pdbx_seq_one_letter_code
_entity_poly.pdbx_strand_id
1 'polypeptide(L)'
;MTLLARLDRLPLSRPHYLLLLIGGLGYTFDGMDSAVVAFLLPSAQEEWGLSNGQLGFIGSATPFGFLFGATIAGLLGDRIGRKKVMMYALAFYAVFSVIAAFAPNYEVFLVARVLAGAGAGAESAIIAPFLSEFVPAKRRGWFIGALAGFFSFGFVMAALIGRFVVPTFDDGWRIAQVITALPILMLLWWRRSLPESPRFLLQQGRADEAEQVVADLERRVEKATGQPLPPVPETAVAPTTSAPKVNLISALRFLWSPAMAKRTAVIWLIWFVITFSYYGFFSWIPTLLVQRGITVTKSFEFSIIIYLAQIPGYFSAAWLSERMDRKNTIALYLAGSAVSAFWLSQMDSPVTITVAGAVLSFFLNGTYAGVYSYTPEVFPTWIRATGTGLSSAFGRVGSILAPTIIGLSAASLGFAGVFGLTTAVLVAGVVCVIVFGLATAGRSLEELTETTEEATR
;
A
#
# COMPACT_ATOMS: atom_id res chain seq x y z
N MET A 1 -15.28 -20.31 -26.74
CA MET A 1 -14.00 -19.78 -26.28
C MET A 1 -14.25 -18.80 -25.15
N THR A 2 -13.53 -18.91 -24.01
CA THR A 2 -13.77 -18.00 -22.90
C THR A 2 -13.07 -16.67 -23.16
N LEU A 3 -13.76 -15.54 -23.01
CA LEU A 3 -13.21 -14.19 -23.15
C LEU A 3 -11.93 -13.98 -22.30
N LEU A 4 -11.86 -14.64 -21.14
CA LEU A 4 -10.71 -14.57 -20.25
C LEU A 4 -9.45 -15.22 -20.83
N ALA A 5 -9.59 -16.32 -21.60
CA ALA A 5 -8.46 -16.95 -22.28
C ALA A 5 -7.87 -16.07 -23.38
N ARG A 6 -8.69 -15.24 -24.02
CA ARG A 6 -8.21 -14.25 -24.99
C ARG A 6 -7.34 -13.17 -24.37
N LEU A 7 -7.66 -12.73 -23.14
CA LEU A 7 -6.82 -11.81 -22.39
C LEU A 7 -5.48 -12.44 -21.97
N ASP A 8 -5.51 -13.72 -21.57
CA ASP A 8 -4.32 -14.41 -21.07
C ASP A 8 -3.28 -14.73 -22.17
N ARG A 9 -3.68 -14.76 -23.46
CA ARG A 9 -2.75 -14.94 -24.60
C ARG A 9 -2.02 -13.68 -25.03
N LEU A 10 -2.45 -12.49 -24.57
CA LEU A 10 -1.90 -11.22 -25.04
C LEU A 10 -0.45 -11.05 -24.61
N PRO A 11 0.46 -10.61 -25.50
CA PRO A 11 1.79 -10.18 -25.09
C PRO A 11 1.72 -8.83 -24.36
N LEU A 12 2.59 -8.64 -23.35
CA LEU A 12 2.75 -7.33 -22.72
C LEU A 12 3.19 -6.30 -23.76
N SER A 13 2.47 -5.19 -23.84
CA SER A 13 2.65 -4.17 -24.85
C SER A 13 2.23 -2.79 -24.33
N ARG A 14 2.38 -1.75 -25.16
CA ARG A 14 2.06 -0.35 -24.78
C ARG A 14 0.71 -0.17 -24.08
N PRO A 15 -0.40 -0.79 -24.48
CA PRO A 15 -1.67 -0.71 -23.75
C PRO A 15 -1.57 -1.13 -22.29
N HIS A 16 -0.83 -2.20 -21.99
CA HIS A 16 -0.65 -2.68 -20.61
C HIS A 16 0.23 -1.73 -19.78
N TYR A 17 1.28 -1.17 -20.37
CA TYR A 17 2.12 -0.16 -19.70
C TYR A 17 1.36 1.16 -19.48
N LEU A 18 0.41 1.52 -20.36
CA LEU A 18 -0.48 2.65 -20.12
C LEU A 18 -1.41 2.40 -18.93
N LEU A 19 -1.96 1.19 -18.80
CA LEU A 19 -2.75 0.79 -17.62
C LEU A 19 -1.89 0.83 -16.35
N LEU A 20 -0.64 0.37 -16.42
CA LEU A 20 0.32 0.45 -15.32
C LEU A 20 0.58 1.91 -14.92
N LEU A 21 0.77 2.80 -15.88
CA LEU A 21 0.98 4.23 -15.62
C LEU A 21 -0.26 4.87 -14.98
N ILE A 22 -1.45 4.59 -15.52
CA ILE A 22 -2.72 5.12 -15.00
C ILE A 22 -2.93 4.68 -13.55
N GLY A 23 -2.77 3.38 -13.28
CA GLY A 23 -2.89 2.85 -11.92
C GLY A 23 -1.76 3.27 -11.00
N GLY A 24 -0.54 3.34 -11.55
CA GLY A 24 0.63 3.80 -10.83
C GLY A 24 0.50 5.25 -10.36
N LEU A 25 -0.06 6.13 -11.18
CA LEU A 25 -0.36 7.51 -10.77
C LEU A 25 -1.39 7.53 -9.63
N GLY A 26 -2.43 6.68 -9.65
CA GLY A 26 -3.34 6.54 -8.52
C GLY A 26 -2.59 6.16 -7.23
N TYR A 27 -1.77 5.11 -7.26
CA TYR A 27 -0.93 4.74 -6.12
C TYR A 27 0.06 5.83 -5.69
N THR A 28 0.60 6.60 -6.65
CA THR A 28 1.47 7.75 -6.34
C THR A 28 0.70 8.82 -5.57
N PHE A 29 -0.52 9.13 -5.98
CA PHE A 29 -1.34 10.12 -5.27
C PHE A 29 -1.83 9.62 -3.92
N ASP A 30 -2.16 8.34 -3.77
CA ASP A 30 -2.47 7.72 -2.47
C ASP A 30 -1.27 7.82 -1.51
N GLY A 31 -0.07 7.52 -2.02
CA GLY A 31 1.19 7.67 -1.28
C GLY A 31 1.47 9.13 -0.89
N MET A 32 1.23 10.06 -1.82
CA MET A 32 1.40 11.50 -1.58
C MET A 32 0.46 12.00 -0.48
N ASP A 33 -0.83 11.64 -0.52
CA ASP A 33 -1.78 12.04 0.52
C ASP A 33 -1.45 11.42 1.88
N SER A 34 -1.04 10.16 1.89
CA SER A 34 -0.63 9.49 3.12
C SER A 34 0.59 10.14 3.77
N ALA A 35 1.54 10.61 2.97
CA ALA A 35 2.79 11.18 3.44
C ALA A 35 2.73 12.69 3.71
N VAL A 36 1.90 13.45 2.97
CA VAL A 36 1.85 14.91 3.09
C VAL A 36 1.50 15.35 4.52
N VAL A 37 0.68 14.58 5.22
CA VAL A 37 0.27 14.85 6.61
C VAL A 37 1.48 15.12 7.50
N ALA A 38 2.56 14.35 7.37
CA ALA A 38 3.78 14.54 8.15
C ALA A 38 4.38 15.95 8.03
N PHE A 39 4.18 16.59 6.87
CA PHE A 39 4.66 17.96 6.58
C PHE A 39 3.67 19.03 7.00
N LEU A 40 2.41 18.68 7.24
CA LEU A 40 1.38 19.60 7.72
C LEU A 40 1.38 19.72 9.25
N LEU A 41 1.81 18.66 9.98
CA LEU A 41 1.73 18.59 11.43
C LEU A 41 2.39 19.77 12.15
N PRO A 42 3.62 20.23 11.80
CA PRO A 42 4.24 21.36 12.46
C PRO A 42 3.42 22.65 12.34
N SER A 43 2.89 22.95 11.14
CA SER A 43 2.08 24.15 10.89
C SER A 43 0.72 24.08 11.59
N ALA A 44 0.06 22.92 11.55
CA ALA A 44 -1.20 22.68 12.25
C ALA A 44 -1.02 22.78 13.78
N GLN A 45 0.12 22.32 14.32
CA GLN A 45 0.46 22.44 15.73
C GLN A 45 0.58 23.90 16.14
N GLU A 46 1.25 24.72 15.35
CA GLU A 46 1.43 26.14 15.60
C GLU A 46 0.10 26.90 15.52
N GLU A 47 -0.70 26.65 14.47
CA GLU A 47 -1.96 27.37 14.23
C GLU A 47 -3.04 27.07 15.27
N TRP A 48 -3.15 25.81 15.71
CA TRP A 48 -4.22 25.39 16.62
C TRP A 48 -3.75 25.05 18.04
N GLY A 49 -2.46 25.21 18.35
CA GLY A 49 -1.91 24.91 19.68
C GLY A 49 -2.01 23.44 20.08
N LEU A 50 -1.83 22.51 19.12
CA LEU A 50 -2.10 21.10 19.33
C LEU A 50 -1.06 20.41 20.20
N SER A 51 -1.53 19.49 21.05
CA SER A 51 -0.68 18.55 21.76
C SER A 51 -0.12 17.46 20.84
N ASN A 52 0.99 16.84 21.22
CA ASN A 52 1.55 15.71 20.47
C ASN A 52 0.56 14.55 20.30
N GLY A 53 -0.33 14.32 21.29
CA GLY A 53 -1.40 13.33 21.18
C GLY A 53 -2.39 13.65 20.04
N GLN A 54 -2.80 14.92 19.93
CA GLN A 54 -3.69 15.36 18.83
C GLN A 54 -3.01 15.25 17.46
N LEU A 55 -1.71 15.55 17.37
CA LEU A 55 -0.91 15.31 16.15
C LEU A 55 -0.89 13.82 15.79
N GLY A 56 -0.75 12.94 16.79
CA GLY A 56 -0.83 11.49 16.60
C GLY A 56 -2.17 11.04 16.02
N PHE A 57 -3.29 11.61 16.51
CA PHE A 57 -4.62 11.33 15.96
C PHE A 57 -4.74 11.80 14.50
N ILE A 58 -4.20 12.97 14.15
CA ILE A 58 -4.14 13.43 12.74
C ILE A 58 -3.35 12.42 11.88
N GLY A 59 -2.17 11.97 12.34
CA GLY A 59 -1.36 10.98 11.65
C GLY A 59 -2.08 9.63 11.44
N SER A 60 -2.96 9.26 12.37
CA SER A 60 -3.76 8.03 12.33
C SER A 60 -5.05 8.16 11.52
N ALA A 61 -5.51 9.39 11.23
CA ALA A 61 -6.81 9.65 10.61
C ALA A 61 -6.93 9.00 9.21
N THR A 62 -5.94 9.22 8.35
CA THR A 62 -5.92 8.65 7.00
C THR A 62 -5.90 7.11 7.01
N PRO A 63 -4.98 6.42 7.73
CA PRO A 63 -5.03 4.96 7.85
C PRO A 63 -6.34 4.41 8.42
N PHE A 64 -6.93 5.11 9.37
CA PHE A 64 -8.22 4.73 9.95
C PHE A 64 -9.34 4.80 8.91
N GLY A 65 -9.47 5.91 8.20
CA GLY A 65 -10.43 6.04 7.10
C GLY A 65 -10.20 5.01 6.00
N PHE A 66 -8.95 4.77 5.64
CA PHE A 66 -8.55 3.82 4.62
C PHE A 66 -9.08 2.39 4.89
N LEU A 67 -9.06 1.94 6.15
CA LEU A 67 -9.57 0.62 6.54
C LEU A 67 -11.06 0.47 6.19
N PHE A 68 -11.87 1.48 6.51
CA PHE A 68 -13.32 1.49 6.20
C PHE A 68 -13.56 1.60 4.69
N GLY A 69 -12.88 2.51 4.03
CA GLY A 69 -13.01 2.73 2.59
C GLY A 69 -12.70 1.48 1.77
N ALA A 70 -11.59 0.82 2.07
CA ALA A 70 -11.19 -0.42 1.41
C ALA A 70 -12.24 -1.54 1.58
N THR A 71 -12.82 -1.65 2.79
CA THR A 71 -13.85 -2.65 3.08
C THR A 71 -15.13 -2.38 2.30
N ILE A 72 -15.58 -1.12 2.29
CA ILE A 72 -16.81 -0.71 1.57
C ILE A 72 -16.62 -0.87 0.06
N ALA A 73 -15.46 -0.49 -0.48
CA ALA A 73 -15.18 -0.56 -1.91
C ALA A 73 -15.21 -1.99 -2.46
N GLY A 74 -14.72 -2.96 -1.70
CA GLY A 74 -14.80 -4.37 -2.08
C GLY A 74 -16.25 -4.83 -2.30
N LEU A 75 -17.15 -4.44 -1.37
CA LEU A 75 -18.58 -4.76 -1.46
C LEU A 75 -19.31 -4.02 -2.59
N LEU A 76 -18.96 -2.75 -2.81
CA LEU A 76 -19.56 -1.92 -3.86
C LEU A 76 -19.05 -2.30 -5.24
N GLY A 77 -17.76 -2.68 -5.39
CA GLY A 77 -17.15 -3.02 -6.66
C GLY A 77 -17.86 -4.17 -7.39
N ASP A 78 -18.33 -5.15 -6.62
CA ASP A 78 -19.07 -6.29 -7.14
C ASP A 78 -20.53 -5.94 -7.50
N ARG A 79 -21.09 -4.85 -6.98
CA ARG A 79 -22.48 -4.43 -7.22
C ARG A 79 -22.63 -3.41 -8.36
N ILE A 80 -21.83 -2.34 -8.33
CA ILE A 80 -22.00 -1.20 -9.23
C ILE A 80 -20.91 -1.07 -10.29
N GLY A 81 -19.88 -1.94 -10.24
CA GLY A 81 -18.75 -1.95 -11.18
C GLY A 81 -17.48 -1.33 -10.58
N ARG A 82 -16.36 -1.89 -10.99
CA ARG A 82 -15.05 -1.53 -10.41
C ARG A 82 -14.60 -0.14 -10.84
N LYS A 83 -14.78 0.19 -12.12
CA LYS A 83 -14.47 1.52 -12.65
C LYS A 83 -15.28 2.61 -11.95
N LYS A 84 -16.59 2.41 -11.75
CA LYS A 84 -17.45 3.40 -11.09
C LYS A 84 -17.04 3.63 -9.64
N VAL A 85 -16.80 2.55 -8.88
CA VAL A 85 -16.36 2.66 -7.47
C VAL A 85 -15.06 3.43 -7.38
N MET A 86 -14.07 3.11 -8.22
CA MET A 86 -12.80 3.82 -8.26
C MET A 86 -12.97 5.32 -8.55
N MET A 87 -13.83 5.68 -9.51
CA MET A 87 -14.12 7.08 -9.82
C MET A 87 -14.82 7.82 -8.69
N TYR A 88 -15.81 7.20 -8.03
CA TYR A 88 -16.50 7.80 -6.90
C TYR A 88 -15.59 7.93 -5.69
N ALA A 89 -14.73 6.93 -5.44
CA ALA A 89 -13.73 6.96 -4.39
C ALA A 89 -12.76 8.14 -4.54
N LEU A 90 -12.23 8.35 -5.77
CA LEU A 90 -11.34 9.46 -6.06
C LEU A 90 -12.05 10.82 -5.93
N ALA A 91 -13.31 10.94 -6.37
CA ALA A 91 -14.10 12.16 -6.20
C ALA A 91 -14.34 12.46 -4.71
N PHE A 92 -14.70 11.44 -3.94
CA PHE A 92 -14.94 11.53 -2.50
C PHE A 92 -13.65 11.96 -1.76
N TYR A 93 -12.54 11.31 -2.06
CA TYR A 93 -11.22 11.65 -1.55
C TYR A 93 -10.89 13.14 -1.81
N ALA A 94 -11.01 13.59 -3.07
CA ALA A 94 -10.65 14.95 -3.44
C ALA A 94 -11.53 16.01 -2.75
N VAL A 95 -12.84 15.76 -2.63
CA VAL A 95 -13.77 16.66 -1.92
C VAL A 95 -13.35 16.84 -0.47
N PHE A 96 -13.09 15.72 0.24
CA PHE A 96 -12.72 15.81 1.65
C PHE A 96 -11.29 16.31 1.86
N SER A 97 -10.38 16.13 0.90
CA SER A 97 -9.05 16.76 0.92
C SER A 97 -9.16 18.30 0.80
N VAL A 98 -10.07 18.79 -0.03
CA VAL A 98 -10.35 20.24 -0.11
C VAL A 98 -11.01 20.74 1.17
N ILE A 99 -11.98 20.02 1.74
CA ILE A 99 -12.59 20.38 3.01
C ILE A 99 -11.53 20.44 4.12
N ALA A 100 -10.58 19.49 4.16
CA ALA A 100 -9.48 19.52 5.11
C ALA A 100 -8.59 20.76 4.93
N ALA A 101 -8.32 21.19 3.70
CA ALA A 101 -7.52 22.39 3.43
C ALA A 101 -8.16 23.67 4.01
N PHE A 102 -9.49 23.76 3.99
CA PHE A 102 -10.23 24.92 4.51
C PHE A 102 -10.82 24.70 5.91
N ALA A 103 -10.33 23.70 6.65
CA ALA A 103 -10.80 23.42 7.99
C ALA A 103 -10.53 24.60 8.94
N PRO A 104 -11.57 25.08 9.66
CA PRO A 104 -11.42 26.20 10.59
C PRO A 104 -10.81 25.80 11.94
N ASN A 105 -10.80 24.51 12.26
CA ASN A 105 -10.34 23.95 13.52
C ASN A 105 -9.87 22.50 13.38
N TYR A 106 -9.25 21.99 14.43
CA TYR A 106 -8.74 20.64 14.53
C TYR A 106 -9.79 19.55 14.25
N GLU A 107 -10.99 19.66 14.79
CA GLU A 107 -12.04 18.64 14.72
C GLU A 107 -12.52 18.45 13.28
N VAL A 108 -12.78 19.56 12.56
CA VAL A 108 -13.17 19.53 11.15
C VAL A 108 -12.04 18.94 10.29
N PHE A 109 -10.80 19.35 10.57
CA PHE A 109 -9.64 18.80 9.89
C PHE A 109 -9.52 17.28 10.08
N LEU A 110 -9.60 16.81 11.34
CA LEU A 110 -9.49 15.40 11.69
C LEU A 110 -10.57 14.56 10.98
N VAL A 111 -11.82 14.99 11.06
CA VAL A 111 -12.94 14.29 10.39
C VAL A 111 -12.77 14.28 8.88
N ALA A 112 -12.39 15.40 8.29
CA ALA A 112 -12.16 15.50 6.85
C ALA A 112 -11.00 14.58 6.41
N ARG A 113 -9.93 14.45 7.20
CA ARG A 113 -8.82 13.52 6.95
C ARG A 113 -9.24 12.06 7.03
N VAL A 114 -10.11 11.69 7.97
CA VAL A 114 -10.68 10.34 8.04
C VAL A 114 -11.48 10.03 6.79
N LEU A 115 -12.34 10.95 6.36
CA LEU A 115 -13.19 10.76 5.17
C LEU A 115 -12.37 10.77 3.88
N ALA A 116 -11.36 11.64 3.74
CA ALA A 116 -10.41 11.59 2.64
C ALA A 116 -9.68 10.23 2.61
N GLY A 117 -9.20 9.75 3.76
CA GLY A 117 -8.60 8.43 3.89
C GLY A 117 -9.54 7.29 3.47
N ALA A 118 -10.84 7.40 3.75
CA ALA A 118 -11.82 6.42 3.28
C ALA A 118 -11.94 6.41 1.75
N GLY A 119 -11.89 7.57 1.10
CA GLY A 119 -11.85 7.68 -0.36
C GLY A 119 -10.59 7.03 -0.95
N ALA A 120 -9.40 7.37 -0.44
CA ALA A 120 -8.13 6.80 -0.88
C ALA A 120 -8.08 5.28 -0.67
N GLY A 121 -8.56 4.79 0.49
CA GLY A 121 -8.65 3.37 0.77
C GLY A 121 -9.57 2.61 -0.18
N ALA A 122 -10.70 3.21 -0.54
CA ALA A 122 -11.64 2.65 -1.49
C ALA A 122 -11.04 2.55 -2.90
N GLU A 123 -10.30 3.57 -3.34
CA GLU A 123 -9.59 3.57 -4.62
C GLU A 123 -8.50 2.50 -4.65
N SER A 124 -7.61 2.53 -3.68
CA SER A 124 -6.45 1.64 -3.59
C SER A 124 -6.83 0.16 -3.53
N ALA A 125 -7.95 -0.18 -2.88
CA ALA A 125 -8.45 -1.54 -2.80
C ALA A 125 -8.96 -2.08 -4.15
N ILE A 126 -9.45 -1.21 -5.03
CA ILE A 126 -10.05 -1.60 -6.32
C ILE A 126 -9.05 -1.56 -7.46
N ILE A 127 -8.11 -0.59 -7.48
CA ILE A 127 -7.29 -0.30 -8.65
C ILE A 127 -6.41 -1.47 -9.08
N ALA A 128 -5.72 -2.16 -8.14
CA ALA A 128 -4.83 -3.26 -8.48
C ALA A 128 -5.60 -4.51 -8.96
N PRO A 129 -6.65 -5.01 -8.26
CA PRO A 129 -7.48 -6.08 -8.77
C PRO A 129 -8.10 -5.77 -10.13
N PHE A 130 -8.66 -4.55 -10.28
CA PHE A 130 -9.30 -4.11 -11.52
C PHE A 130 -8.34 -4.12 -12.72
N LEU A 131 -7.19 -3.47 -12.59
CA LEU A 131 -6.22 -3.38 -13.69
C LEU A 131 -5.56 -4.71 -13.99
N SER A 132 -5.37 -5.58 -12.99
CA SER A 132 -4.80 -6.91 -13.18
C SER A 132 -5.66 -7.83 -14.05
N GLU A 133 -6.95 -7.53 -14.22
CA GLU A 133 -7.85 -8.31 -15.08
C GLU A 133 -7.54 -8.15 -16.56
N PHE A 134 -6.93 -7.03 -16.96
CA PHE A 134 -6.51 -6.76 -18.33
C PHE A 134 -5.12 -7.32 -18.64
N VAL A 135 -4.41 -7.86 -17.64
CA VAL A 135 -3.02 -8.31 -17.76
C VAL A 135 -2.96 -9.85 -17.82
N PRO A 136 -2.14 -10.44 -18.71
CA PRO A 136 -1.95 -11.87 -18.78
C PRO A 136 -1.58 -12.49 -17.44
N ALA A 137 -2.14 -13.65 -17.11
CA ALA A 137 -2.00 -14.32 -15.81
C ALA A 137 -0.53 -14.48 -15.39
N LYS A 138 0.35 -14.86 -16.33
CA LYS A 138 1.80 -15.02 -16.10
C LYS A 138 2.52 -13.75 -15.65
N ARG A 139 1.96 -12.57 -15.91
CA ARG A 139 2.58 -11.27 -15.64
C ARG A 139 1.85 -10.44 -14.58
N ARG A 140 0.72 -10.93 -14.05
CA ARG A 140 -0.10 -10.22 -13.04
C ARG A 140 0.69 -9.90 -11.78
N GLY A 141 1.48 -10.85 -11.27
CA GLY A 141 2.29 -10.64 -10.07
C GLY A 141 3.29 -9.50 -10.24
N TRP A 142 4.02 -9.50 -11.36
CA TRP A 142 4.92 -8.41 -11.70
C TRP A 142 4.20 -7.07 -11.83
N PHE A 143 3.03 -7.05 -12.49
CA PHE A 143 2.25 -5.84 -12.70
C PHE A 143 1.75 -5.24 -11.37
N ILE A 144 1.21 -6.06 -10.47
CA ILE A 144 0.77 -5.63 -9.14
C ILE A 144 1.96 -5.14 -8.29
N GLY A 145 3.09 -5.84 -8.34
CA GLY A 145 4.32 -5.41 -7.67
C GLY A 145 4.83 -4.07 -8.19
N ALA A 146 4.82 -3.87 -9.51
CA ALA A 146 5.18 -2.59 -10.11
C ALA A 146 4.23 -1.46 -9.70
N LEU A 147 2.90 -1.71 -9.66
CA LEU A 147 1.91 -0.77 -9.14
C LEU A 147 2.21 -0.35 -7.71
N ALA A 148 2.48 -1.33 -6.83
CA ALA A 148 2.80 -1.05 -5.43
C ALA A 148 4.07 -0.19 -5.28
N GLY A 149 5.06 -0.37 -6.17
CA GLY A 149 6.28 0.46 -6.19
C GLY A 149 6.02 1.94 -6.45
N PHE A 150 4.96 2.28 -7.18
CA PHE A 150 4.58 3.67 -7.43
C PHE A 150 4.21 4.45 -6.16
N PHE A 151 3.77 3.77 -5.10
CA PHE A 151 3.45 4.39 -3.82
C PHE A 151 4.65 5.17 -3.24
N SER A 152 5.87 4.66 -3.40
CA SER A 152 7.09 5.32 -2.92
C SER A 152 7.35 6.67 -3.61
N PHE A 153 6.98 6.82 -4.88
CA PHE A 153 7.09 8.12 -5.56
C PHE A 153 6.16 9.17 -4.96
N GLY A 154 5.00 8.75 -4.45
CA GLY A 154 4.07 9.63 -3.74
C GLY A 154 4.69 10.24 -2.48
N PHE A 155 5.43 9.44 -1.71
CA PHE A 155 6.16 9.95 -0.54
C PHE A 155 7.20 11.00 -0.92
N VAL A 156 7.94 10.79 -2.00
CA VAL A 156 8.89 11.77 -2.51
C VAL A 156 8.18 13.05 -2.94
N MET A 157 7.04 12.94 -3.66
CA MET A 157 6.24 14.10 -4.06
C MET A 157 5.72 14.87 -2.84
N ALA A 158 5.25 14.19 -1.79
CA ALA A 158 4.83 14.83 -0.55
C ALA A 158 5.98 15.60 0.10
N ALA A 159 7.19 15.04 0.13
CA ALA A 159 8.36 15.72 0.67
C ALA A 159 8.75 16.96 -0.14
N LEU A 160 8.65 16.89 -1.48
CA LEU A 160 8.88 18.05 -2.35
C LEU A 160 7.83 19.15 -2.13
N ILE A 161 6.54 18.79 -2.04
CA ILE A 161 5.46 19.73 -1.72
C ILE A 161 5.70 20.32 -0.34
N GLY A 162 6.01 19.50 0.67
CA GLY A 162 6.37 19.94 2.00
C GLY A 162 7.49 20.98 1.98
N ARG A 163 8.58 20.71 1.26
CA ARG A 163 9.75 21.59 1.21
C ARG A 163 9.50 22.90 0.45
N PHE A 164 8.83 22.83 -0.69
CA PHE A 164 8.71 23.98 -1.59
C PHE A 164 7.41 24.78 -1.44
N VAL A 165 6.38 24.21 -0.83
CA VAL A 165 5.09 24.87 -0.67
C VAL A 165 4.84 25.32 0.76
N VAL A 166 4.99 24.39 1.74
CA VAL A 166 4.59 24.66 3.12
C VAL A 166 5.33 25.86 3.73
N PRO A 167 6.68 26.00 3.66
CA PRO A 167 7.38 27.13 4.27
C PRO A 167 7.43 28.39 3.39
N THR A 168 6.87 28.34 2.17
CA THR A 168 7.01 29.46 1.19
C THR A 168 5.83 30.42 1.24
N PHE A 169 4.66 29.94 1.62
CA PHE A 169 3.43 30.71 1.68
C PHE A 169 2.89 30.77 3.11
N ASP A 170 2.21 31.84 3.49
CA ASP A 170 1.62 32.02 4.82
C ASP A 170 0.62 30.86 5.14
N ASP A 171 -0.23 30.50 4.17
CA ASP A 171 -1.13 29.33 4.23
C ASP A 171 -0.55 28.11 3.51
N GLY A 172 0.76 27.93 3.49
CA GLY A 172 1.43 26.91 2.68
C GLY A 172 1.00 25.47 2.96
N TRP A 173 0.69 25.13 4.21
CA TRP A 173 0.19 23.80 4.55
C TRP A 173 -1.23 23.55 3.98
N ARG A 174 -2.09 24.57 3.89
CA ARG A 174 -3.41 24.48 3.27
C ARG A 174 -3.30 24.32 1.76
N ILE A 175 -2.38 25.07 1.13
CA ILE A 175 -2.06 24.93 -0.30
C ILE A 175 -1.55 23.52 -0.59
N ALA A 176 -0.64 22.99 0.25
CA ALA A 176 -0.15 21.63 0.13
C ALA A 176 -1.30 20.60 0.20
N GLN A 177 -2.26 20.80 1.10
CA GLN A 177 -3.46 19.95 1.20
C GLN A 177 -4.37 20.06 -0.04
N VAL A 178 -4.52 21.23 -0.64
CA VAL A 178 -5.27 21.41 -1.91
C VAL A 178 -4.56 20.67 -3.05
N ILE A 179 -3.24 20.72 -3.11
CA ILE A 179 -2.45 20.00 -4.13
C ILE A 179 -2.74 18.49 -4.09
N THR A 180 -2.97 17.90 -2.91
CA THR A 180 -3.33 16.49 -2.82
C THR A 180 -4.70 16.15 -3.43
N ALA A 181 -5.57 17.13 -3.64
CA ALA A 181 -6.85 16.95 -4.32
C ALA A 181 -6.76 17.03 -5.87
N LEU A 182 -5.61 17.46 -6.44
CA LEU A 182 -5.42 17.55 -7.90
C LEU A 182 -5.67 16.23 -8.65
N PRO A 183 -5.51 15.04 -8.06
CA PRO A 183 -5.87 13.79 -8.71
C PRO A 183 -7.31 13.73 -9.24
N ILE A 184 -8.21 14.57 -8.75
CA ILE A 184 -9.57 14.69 -9.31
C ILE A 184 -9.55 14.96 -10.83
N LEU A 185 -8.51 15.60 -11.36
CA LEU A 185 -8.34 15.80 -12.79
C LEU A 185 -8.17 14.49 -13.55
N MET A 186 -7.69 13.43 -12.88
CA MET A 186 -7.59 12.10 -13.47
C MET A 186 -8.95 11.48 -13.76
N LEU A 187 -10.04 11.92 -13.09
CA LEU A 187 -11.39 11.44 -13.39
C LEU A 187 -11.76 11.62 -14.86
N LEU A 188 -11.38 12.76 -15.44
CA LEU A 188 -11.64 13.04 -16.86
C LEU A 188 -10.87 12.07 -17.77
N TRP A 189 -9.65 11.75 -17.41
CA TRP A 189 -8.82 10.80 -18.14
C TRP A 189 -9.31 9.36 -17.95
N TRP A 190 -9.56 8.93 -16.72
CA TRP A 190 -10.06 7.60 -16.40
C TRP A 190 -11.41 7.30 -17.02
N ARG A 191 -12.33 8.28 -17.00
CA ARG A 191 -13.63 8.15 -17.66
C ARG A 191 -13.51 7.78 -19.13
N ARG A 192 -12.53 8.34 -19.83
CA ARG A 192 -12.30 8.14 -21.28
C ARG A 192 -11.41 6.93 -21.58
N SER A 193 -10.42 6.67 -20.77
CA SER A 193 -9.33 5.72 -21.07
C SER A 193 -9.52 4.33 -20.48
N LEU A 194 -10.24 4.21 -19.36
CA LEU A 194 -10.46 2.93 -18.70
C LEU A 194 -11.81 2.35 -19.13
N PRO A 195 -11.85 1.13 -19.71
CA PRO A 195 -13.08 0.37 -19.89
C PRO A 195 -13.58 -0.21 -18.57
N GLU A 196 -14.79 -0.72 -18.49
CA GLU A 196 -15.24 -1.50 -17.33
C GLU A 196 -14.63 -2.91 -17.37
N SER A 197 -14.57 -3.58 -16.23
CA SER A 197 -14.02 -4.92 -16.10
C SER A 197 -14.79 -5.94 -16.97
N PRO A 198 -14.11 -6.71 -17.85
CA PRO A 198 -14.76 -7.79 -18.61
C PRO A 198 -15.40 -8.83 -17.71
N ARG A 199 -14.77 -9.16 -16.56
CA ARG A 199 -15.32 -10.11 -15.59
C ARG A 199 -16.60 -9.60 -14.95
N PHE A 200 -16.64 -8.33 -14.57
CA PHE A 200 -17.83 -7.69 -14.03
C PHE A 200 -18.96 -7.66 -15.05
N LEU A 201 -18.67 -7.28 -16.31
CA LEU A 201 -19.66 -7.25 -17.38
C LEU A 201 -20.27 -8.64 -17.63
N LEU A 202 -19.46 -9.70 -17.64
CA LEU A 202 -19.93 -11.08 -17.76
C LEU A 202 -20.83 -11.49 -16.59
N GLN A 203 -20.47 -11.12 -15.35
CA GLN A 203 -21.28 -11.42 -14.16
C GLN A 203 -22.64 -10.71 -14.18
N GLN A 204 -22.73 -9.56 -14.85
CA GLN A 204 -23.96 -8.80 -15.03
C GLN A 204 -24.78 -9.22 -16.26
N GLY A 205 -24.36 -10.28 -16.97
CA GLY A 205 -25.04 -10.73 -18.19
C GLY A 205 -24.81 -9.83 -19.42
N ARG A 206 -23.88 -8.87 -19.35
CA ARG A 206 -23.53 -7.91 -20.42
C ARG A 206 -22.41 -8.47 -21.30
N ALA A 207 -22.63 -9.64 -21.89
CA ALA A 207 -21.60 -10.37 -22.63
C ALA A 207 -21.10 -9.62 -23.87
N ASP A 208 -21.98 -8.92 -24.59
CA ASP A 208 -21.61 -8.15 -25.79
C ASP A 208 -20.66 -7.01 -25.49
N GLU A 209 -20.86 -6.33 -24.36
CA GLU A 209 -19.95 -5.25 -23.91
C GLU A 209 -18.61 -5.82 -23.45
N ALA A 210 -18.61 -6.96 -22.76
CA ALA A 210 -17.37 -7.64 -22.38
C ALA A 210 -16.56 -8.04 -23.62
N GLU A 211 -17.24 -8.58 -24.67
CA GLU A 211 -16.64 -8.89 -25.95
C GLU A 211 -16.00 -7.67 -26.62
N GLN A 212 -16.71 -6.54 -26.65
CA GLN A 212 -16.21 -5.29 -27.21
C GLN A 212 -14.94 -4.80 -26.49
N VAL A 213 -14.92 -4.86 -25.15
CA VAL A 213 -13.76 -4.46 -24.35
C VAL A 213 -12.55 -5.32 -24.67
N VAL A 214 -12.73 -6.65 -24.74
CA VAL A 214 -11.63 -7.57 -25.05
C VAL A 214 -11.13 -7.37 -26.48
N ALA A 215 -12.05 -7.27 -27.46
CA ALA A 215 -11.71 -7.05 -28.86
C ALA A 215 -11.01 -5.71 -29.09
N ASP A 216 -11.38 -4.65 -28.36
CA ASP A 216 -10.69 -3.35 -28.43
C ASP A 216 -9.25 -3.46 -27.89
N LEU A 217 -9.06 -4.16 -26.76
CA LEU A 217 -7.72 -4.39 -26.19
C LEU A 217 -6.86 -5.22 -27.15
N GLU A 218 -7.40 -6.29 -27.74
CA GLU A 218 -6.71 -7.13 -28.74
C GLU A 218 -6.23 -6.28 -29.92
N ARG A 219 -7.10 -5.46 -30.51
CA ARG A 219 -6.75 -4.55 -31.61
C ARG A 219 -5.64 -3.58 -31.25
N ARG A 220 -5.69 -3.01 -30.03
CA ARG A 220 -4.64 -2.11 -29.53
C ARG A 220 -3.30 -2.82 -29.34
N VAL A 221 -3.34 -4.06 -28.85
CA VAL A 221 -2.14 -4.88 -28.67
C VAL A 221 -1.55 -5.25 -30.03
N GLU A 222 -2.35 -5.73 -30.96
CA GLU A 222 -1.93 -6.07 -32.33
C GLU A 222 -1.32 -4.85 -33.05
N LYS A 223 -1.97 -3.70 -32.97
CA LYS A 223 -1.41 -2.45 -33.51
C LYS A 223 -0.11 -2.02 -32.82
N ALA A 224 0.04 -2.28 -31.52
CA ALA A 224 1.24 -1.89 -30.77
C ALA A 224 2.42 -2.84 -31.01
N THR A 225 2.16 -4.11 -31.27
CA THR A 225 3.19 -5.14 -31.54
C THR A 225 3.54 -5.25 -33.02
N GLY A 226 2.63 -4.85 -33.91
CA GLY A 226 2.78 -5.05 -35.36
C GLY A 226 2.74 -6.52 -35.78
N GLN A 227 2.31 -7.41 -34.91
CA GLN A 227 2.27 -8.86 -35.15
C GLN A 227 0.87 -9.41 -34.85
N PRO A 228 0.43 -10.46 -35.56
CA PRO A 228 -0.82 -11.13 -35.26
C PRO A 228 -0.77 -11.75 -33.86
N LEU A 229 -1.92 -11.76 -33.20
CA LEU A 229 -2.02 -12.29 -31.83
C LEU A 229 -1.78 -13.82 -31.81
N PRO A 230 -1.14 -14.35 -30.78
CA PRO A 230 -0.99 -15.79 -30.60
C PRO A 230 -2.35 -16.50 -30.61
N PRO A 231 -2.44 -17.76 -31.05
CA PRO A 231 -3.68 -18.53 -30.98
C PRO A 231 -4.17 -18.66 -29.53
N VAL A 232 -5.48 -18.73 -29.34
CA VAL A 232 -6.07 -19.01 -28.02
C VAL A 232 -5.73 -20.44 -27.64
N PRO A 233 -5.15 -20.72 -26.46
CA PRO A 233 -4.86 -22.08 -26.05
C PRO A 233 -6.15 -22.93 -26.00
N GLU A 234 -6.18 -24.08 -26.68
CA GLU A 234 -7.30 -25.01 -26.68
C GLU A 234 -7.60 -25.57 -25.28
N THR A 235 -6.59 -25.62 -24.43
CA THR A 235 -6.66 -26.08 -23.03
C THR A 235 -7.23 -25.03 -22.06
N ALA A 236 -7.66 -23.88 -22.56
CA ALA A 236 -8.36 -22.89 -21.73
C ALA A 236 -9.77 -23.37 -21.35
N VAL A 237 -9.82 -24.45 -20.57
CA VAL A 237 -11.03 -24.92 -19.90
C VAL A 237 -11.50 -23.75 -19.02
N ALA A 238 -12.74 -23.33 -19.23
CA ALA A 238 -13.39 -22.41 -18.30
C ALA A 238 -13.19 -22.99 -16.88
N PRO A 239 -12.79 -22.20 -15.89
CA PRO A 239 -12.79 -22.69 -14.53
C PRO A 239 -14.19 -23.17 -14.20
N THR A 240 -14.38 -24.49 -14.23
CA THR A 240 -15.66 -25.18 -14.09
C THR A 240 -16.21 -25.13 -12.67
N THR A 241 -15.48 -24.52 -11.77
CA THR A 241 -15.94 -24.26 -10.41
C THR A 241 -15.73 -22.78 -10.10
N SER A 242 -16.84 -22.04 -9.95
CA SER A 242 -16.82 -20.81 -9.17
C SER A 242 -16.14 -21.17 -7.84
N ALA A 243 -15.01 -20.51 -7.54
CA ALA A 243 -14.37 -20.65 -6.23
C ALA A 243 -15.48 -20.55 -5.17
N PRO A 244 -15.58 -21.46 -4.23
CA PRO A 244 -16.64 -21.43 -3.23
C PRO A 244 -16.65 -20.05 -2.61
N LYS A 245 -17.82 -19.41 -2.53
CA LYS A 245 -17.98 -18.13 -1.86
C LYS A 245 -17.63 -18.35 -0.40
N VAL A 246 -16.40 -18.06 -0.03
CA VAL A 246 -15.91 -18.21 1.33
C VAL A 246 -16.57 -17.12 2.17
N ASN A 247 -17.43 -17.51 3.10
CA ASN A 247 -17.98 -16.59 4.09
C ASN A 247 -16.84 -16.11 5.01
N LEU A 248 -16.82 -14.84 5.37
CA LEU A 248 -15.79 -14.24 6.22
C LEU A 248 -15.60 -15.02 7.54
N ILE A 249 -16.70 -15.47 8.14
CA ILE A 249 -16.66 -16.24 9.39
C ILE A 249 -15.97 -17.60 9.16
N SER A 250 -16.29 -18.32 8.09
CA SER A 250 -15.65 -19.59 7.76
C SER A 250 -14.17 -19.40 7.40
N ALA A 251 -13.82 -18.30 6.72
CA ALA A 251 -12.43 -17.94 6.45
C ALA A 251 -11.65 -17.71 7.73
N LEU A 252 -12.16 -16.89 8.64
CA LEU A 252 -11.53 -16.63 9.93
C LEU A 252 -11.38 -17.92 10.74
N ARG A 253 -12.43 -18.75 10.77
CA ARG A 253 -12.37 -20.04 11.48
C ARG A 253 -11.28 -20.97 10.91
N PHE A 254 -11.13 -21.01 9.60
CA PHE A 254 -10.07 -21.79 8.95
C PHE A 254 -8.68 -21.21 9.22
N LEU A 255 -8.49 -19.89 9.06
CA LEU A 255 -7.21 -19.23 9.31
C LEU A 255 -6.73 -19.39 10.75
N TRP A 256 -7.65 -19.51 11.71
CA TRP A 256 -7.36 -19.75 13.12
C TRP A 256 -7.55 -21.22 13.55
N SER A 257 -7.67 -22.15 12.58
CA SER A 257 -7.63 -23.58 12.89
C SER A 257 -6.23 -24.00 13.36
N PRO A 258 -6.11 -25.13 14.11
CA PRO A 258 -4.81 -25.61 14.58
C PRO A 258 -3.75 -25.75 13.49
N ALA A 259 -4.15 -26.10 12.26
CA ALA A 259 -3.24 -26.23 11.11
C ALA A 259 -2.72 -24.90 10.57
N MET A 260 -3.50 -23.81 10.67
CA MET A 260 -3.18 -22.52 10.05
C MET A 260 -2.85 -21.42 11.04
N ALA A 261 -3.28 -21.53 12.30
CA ALA A 261 -3.17 -20.46 13.31
C ALA A 261 -1.73 -19.93 13.46
N LYS A 262 -0.74 -20.81 13.49
CA LYS A 262 0.67 -20.41 13.58
C LYS A 262 1.10 -19.60 12.38
N ARG A 263 0.75 -20.03 11.15
CA ARG A 263 1.10 -19.33 9.90
C ARG A 263 0.39 -17.96 9.84
N THR A 264 -0.90 -17.93 10.19
CA THR A 264 -1.70 -16.71 10.25
C THR A 264 -1.14 -15.72 11.25
N ALA A 265 -0.83 -16.16 12.48
CA ALA A 265 -0.26 -15.30 13.52
C ALA A 265 1.09 -14.69 13.10
N VAL A 266 1.97 -15.49 12.49
CA VAL A 266 3.27 -15.02 11.98
C VAL A 266 3.07 -13.95 10.92
N ILE A 267 2.22 -14.18 9.91
CA ILE A 267 1.97 -13.21 8.83
C ILE A 267 1.31 -11.95 9.38
N TRP A 268 0.33 -12.07 10.27
CA TRP A 268 -0.33 -10.92 10.87
C TRP A 268 0.63 -10.08 11.71
N LEU A 269 1.52 -10.73 12.47
CA LEU A 269 2.54 -10.01 13.23
C LEU A 269 3.55 -9.29 12.30
N ILE A 270 3.98 -9.93 11.22
CA ILE A 270 4.87 -9.30 10.23
C ILE A 270 4.21 -8.06 9.63
N TRP A 271 2.94 -8.17 9.20
CA TRP A 271 2.19 -7.03 8.69
C TRP A 271 2.04 -5.91 9.72
N PHE A 272 1.74 -6.26 10.97
CA PHE A 272 1.66 -5.28 12.06
C PHE A 272 3.00 -4.57 12.27
N VAL A 273 4.08 -5.32 12.42
CA VAL A 273 5.43 -4.78 12.68
C VAL A 273 5.85 -3.81 11.59
N ILE A 274 5.70 -4.19 10.32
CA ILE A 274 6.15 -3.35 9.23
C ILE A 274 5.30 -2.09 9.10
N THR A 275 3.97 -2.20 9.21
CA THR A 275 3.09 -1.03 9.10
C THR A 275 3.24 -0.11 10.30
N PHE A 276 3.37 -0.64 11.51
CA PHE A 276 3.65 0.14 12.72
C PHE A 276 4.95 0.94 12.57
N SER A 277 6.03 0.27 12.21
CA SER A 277 7.35 0.90 12.08
C SER A 277 7.39 1.92 10.94
N TYR A 278 6.78 1.59 9.81
CA TYR A 278 6.74 2.45 8.63
C TYR A 278 5.95 3.74 8.89
N TYR A 279 4.68 3.62 9.28
CA TYR A 279 3.84 4.79 9.52
C TYR A 279 4.28 5.58 10.75
N GLY A 280 4.79 4.90 11.78
CA GLY A 280 5.40 5.56 12.93
C GLY A 280 6.60 6.44 12.54
N PHE A 281 7.51 5.92 11.74
CA PHE A 281 8.68 6.64 11.27
C PHE A 281 8.32 7.79 10.32
N PHE A 282 7.64 7.47 9.22
CA PHE A 282 7.39 8.46 8.17
C PHE A 282 6.42 9.58 8.58
N SER A 283 5.46 9.31 9.48
CA SER A 283 4.54 10.34 9.96
C SER A 283 5.20 11.33 10.91
N TRP A 284 6.22 10.89 11.65
CA TRP A 284 6.77 11.70 12.75
C TRP A 284 8.14 12.29 12.46
N ILE A 285 8.92 11.76 11.49
CA ILE A 285 10.30 12.21 11.29
C ILE A 285 10.42 13.72 11.03
N PRO A 286 9.58 14.38 10.20
CA PRO A 286 9.69 15.84 10.02
C PRO A 286 9.44 16.60 11.32
N THR A 287 8.40 16.23 12.06
CA THR A 287 8.02 16.88 13.33
C THR A 287 9.09 16.67 14.41
N LEU A 288 9.62 15.47 14.54
CA LEU A 288 10.68 15.17 15.51
C LEU A 288 11.98 15.94 15.23
N LEU A 289 12.30 16.18 13.95
CA LEU A 289 13.43 17.01 13.56
C LEU A 289 13.21 18.48 13.95
N VAL A 290 12.00 19.00 13.76
CA VAL A 290 11.63 20.36 14.18
C VAL A 290 11.69 20.49 15.70
N GLN A 291 11.18 19.52 16.45
CA GLN A 291 11.24 19.51 17.93
C GLN A 291 12.68 19.45 18.46
N ARG A 292 13.64 19.00 17.68
CA ARG A 292 15.09 19.06 17.97
C ARG A 292 15.74 20.39 17.62
N GLY A 293 14.96 21.41 17.24
CA GLY A 293 15.45 22.75 16.91
C GLY A 293 15.94 22.89 15.46
N ILE A 294 15.71 21.91 14.60
CA ILE A 294 15.98 22.01 13.17
C ILE A 294 14.87 22.85 12.55
N THR A 295 15.22 23.82 11.71
CA THR A 295 14.21 24.63 11.02
C THR A 295 13.29 23.75 10.16
N VAL A 296 12.03 24.15 10.03
CA VAL A 296 11.01 23.42 9.23
C VAL A 296 11.54 23.13 7.82
N THR A 297 12.14 24.11 7.18
CA THR A 297 12.72 23.99 5.83
C THR A 297 13.81 22.93 5.75
N LYS A 298 14.77 22.93 6.69
CA LYS A 298 15.83 21.91 6.71
C LYS A 298 15.31 20.52 7.08
N SER A 299 14.34 20.43 7.99
CA SER A 299 13.67 19.17 8.33
C SER A 299 13.03 18.53 7.08
N PHE A 300 12.41 19.34 6.25
CA PHE A 300 11.80 18.86 5.01
C PHE A 300 12.85 18.50 3.94
N GLU A 301 13.96 19.22 3.84
CA GLU A 301 15.10 18.84 2.96
C GLU A 301 15.67 17.47 3.34
N PHE A 302 15.89 17.21 4.61
CA PHE A 302 16.36 15.91 5.10
C PHE A 302 15.33 14.80 4.82
N SER A 303 14.05 15.11 4.96
CA SER A 303 12.97 14.17 4.65
C SER A 303 12.95 13.76 3.18
N ILE A 304 13.31 14.64 2.23
CA ILE A 304 13.43 14.27 0.81
C ILE A 304 14.47 13.16 0.63
N ILE A 305 15.64 13.28 1.25
CA ILE A 305 16.71 12.27 1.15
C ILE A 305 16.24 10.94 1.75
N ILE A 306 15.61 11.01 2.92
CA ILE A 306 15.05 9.85 3.61
C ILE A 306 14.00 9.14 2.73
N TYR A 307 13.10 9.90 2.12
CA TYR A 307 12.02 9.34 1.31
C TYR A 307 12.50 8.82 -0.04
N LEU A 308 13.52 9.43 -0.65
CA LEU A 308 14.15 8.93 -1.86
C LEU A 308 14.75 7.53 -1.67
N ALA A 309 15.30 7.24 -0.49
CA ALA A 309 15.90 5.94 -0.19
C ALA A 309 14.90 4.77 -0.20
N GLN A 310 13.60 5.05 -0.14
CA GLN A 310 12.54 4.02 -0.28
C GLN A 310 12.59 3.32 -1.63
N ILE A 311 12.86 4.09 -2.70
CA ILE A 311 12.81 3.59 -4.08
C ILE A 311 13.82 2.45 -4.28
N PRO A 312 15.14 2.67 -4.10
CA PRO A 312 16.10 1.57 -4.23
C PRO A 312 15.88 0.45 -3.21
N GLY A 313 15.36 0.75 -2.02
CA GLY A 313 14.99 -0.25 -1.01
C GLY A 313 13.96 -1.24 -1.53
N TYR A 314 12.87 -0.76 -2.12
CA TYR A 314 11.82 -1.60 -2.67
C TYR A 314 12.32 -2.51 -3.80
N PHE A 315 13.02 -1.93 -4.77
CA PHE A 315 13.49 -2.69 -5.93
C PHE A 315 14.61 -3.68 -5.60
N SER A 316 15.51 -3.32 -4.67
CA SER A 316 16.58 -4.24 -4.23
C SER A 316 16.02 -5.46 -3.50
N ALA A 317 15.00 -5.28 -2.67
CA ALA A 317 14.35 -6.40 -1.99
C ALA A 317 13.53 -7.27 -2.96
N ALA A 318 12.83 -6.65 -3.92
CA ALA A 318 12.12 -7.38 -4.96
C ALA A 318 13.09 -8.28 -5.76
N TRP A 319 14.24 -7.73 -6.18
CA TRP A 319 15.28 -8.47 -6.87
C TRP A 319 15.90 -9.59 -5.99
N LEU A 320 16.15 -9.31 -4.71
CA LEU A 320 16.73 -10.28 -3.80
C LEU A 320 15.77 -11.42 -3.49
N SER A 321 14.46 -11.14 -3.39
CA SER A 321 13.41 -12.13 -3.17
C SER A 321 13.28 -13.18 -4.29
N GLU A 322 13.77 -12.87 -5.51
CA GLU A 322 13.84 -13.84 -6.61
C GLU A 322 15.06 -14.77 -6.51
N ARG A 323 16.10 -14.36 -5.77
CA ARG A 323 17.38 -15.08 -5.66
C ARG A 323 17.58 -15.82 -4.34
N MET A 324 16.92 -15.31 -3.29
CA MET A 324 16.94 -15.91 -1.96
C MET A 324 15.52 -16.40 -1.59
N ASP A 325 15.40 -17.19 -0.53
CA ASP A 325 14.09 -17.45 0.08
C ASP A 325 13.47 -16.13 0.55
N ARG A 326 12.18 -15.93 0.26
CA ARG A 326 11.42 -14.74 0.64
C ARG A 326 11.45 -14.48 2.15
N LYS A 327 11.39 -15.56 2.96
CA LYS A 327 11.58 -15.52 4.42
C LYS A 327 12.91 -14.86 4.78
N ASN A 328 14.01 -15.29 4.13
CA ASN A 328 15.35 -14.79 4.44
C ASN A 328 15.51 -13.32 4.00
N THR A 329 14.92 -12.96 2.86
CA THR A 329 14.89 -11.57 2.42
C THR A 329 14.16 -10.69 3.43
N ILE A 330 12.97 -11.09 3.90
CA ILE A 330 12.22 -10.35 4.91
C ILE A 330 13.01 -10.25 6.22
N ALA A 331 13.62 -11.36 6.67
CA ALA A 331 14.43 -11.35 7.88
C ALA A 331 15.62 -10.39 7.77
N LEU A 332 16.32 -10.39 6.63
CA LEU A 332 17.45 -9.48 6.38
C LEU A 332 17.02 -8.01 6.40
N TYR A 333 15.94 -7.67 5.71
CA TYR A 333 15.45 -6.29 5.64
C TYR A 333 14.85 -5.81 6.97
N LEU A 334 14.15 -6.68 7.71
CA LEU A 334 13.69 -6.35 9.08
C LEU A 334 14.87 -6.17 10.04
N ALA A 335 15.90 -7.02 9.95
CA ALA A 335 17.11 -6.87 10.77
C ALA A 335 17.85 -5.57 10.44
N GLY A 336 18.01 -5.25 9.14
CA GLY A 336 18.56 -3.98 8.69
C GLY A 336 17.73 -2.79 9.20
N SER A 337 16.40 -2.89 9.19
CA SER A 337 15.51 -1.88 9.76
C SER A 337 15.72 -1.71 11.27
N ALA A 338 15.81 -2.82 12.02
CA ALA A 338 16.02 -2.78 13.47
C ALA A 338 17.37 -2.14 13.85
N VAL A 339 18.45 -2.53 13.17
CA VAL A 339 19.78 -1.95 13.36
C VAL A 339 19.78 -0.46 13.00
N SER A 340 19.16 -0.08 11.90
CA SER A 340 19.10 1.32 11.47
C SER A 340 18.23 2.18 12.39
N ALA A 341 17.13 1.64 12.92
CA ALA A 341 16.28 2.34 13.90
C ALA A 341 17.02 2.54 15.24
N PHE A 342 17.76 1.53 15.69
CA PHE A 342 18.63 1.64 16.86
C PHE A 342 19.73 2.66 16.62
N TRP A 343 20.42 2.61 15.48
CA TRP A 343 21.43 3.58 15.13
C TRP A 343 20.86 5.01 15.11
N LEU A 344 19.71 5.21 14.48
CA LEU A 344 19.01 6.49 14.44
C LEU A 344 18.69 7.01 15.85
N SER A 345 18.32 6.14 16.78
CA SER A 345 18.00 6.52 18.16
C SER A 345 19.18 7.15 18.92
N GLN A 346 20.41 6.87 18.49
CA GLN A 346 21.65 7.35 19.11
C GLN A 346 22.23 8.60 18.45
N MET A 347 21.58 9.09 17.35
CA MET A 347 22.13 10.20 16.58
C MET A 347 21.60 11.54 17.04
N ASP A 348 22.52 12.53 17.12
CA ASP A 348 22.22 13.89 17.54
C ASP A 348 22.41 14.93 16.43
N SER A 349 23.34 14.66 15.49
CA SER A 349 23.60 15.58 14.38
C SER A 349 22.56 15.43 13.28
N PRO A 350 22.07 16.53 12.68
CA PRO A 350 21.11 16.48 11.59
C PRO A 350 21.55 15.62 10.40
N VAL A 351 22.84 15.64 10.07
CA VAL A 351 23.41 14.86 8.97
C VAL A 351 23.37 13.36 9.28
N THR A 352 23.80 12.96 10.50
CA THR A 352 23.81 11.55 10.90
C THR A 352 22.40 11.00 11.05
N ILE A 353 21.45 11.83 11.54
CA ILE A 353 20.02 11.49 11.58
C ILE A 353 19.49 11.24 10.15
N THR A 354 19.86 12.09 9.19
CA THR A 354 19.43 11.94 7.80
C THR A 354 19.97 10.64 7.18
N VAL A 355 21.26 10.35 7.39
CA VAL A 355 21.89 9.12 6.88
C VAL A 355 21.25 7.88 7.50
N ALA A 356 21.14 7.84 8.83
CA ALA A 356 20.54 6.72 9.55
C ALA A 356 19.05 6.55 9.15
N GLY A 357 18.32 7.67 9.00
CA GLY A 357 16.93 7.67 8.53
C GLY A 357 16.79 7.18 7.09
N ALA A 358 17.71 7.54 6.20
CA ALA A 358 17.71 7.04 4.81
C ALA A 358 17.99 5.53 4.77
N VAL A 359 18.93 5.03 5.59
CA VAL A 359 19.19 3.58 5.69
C VAL A 359 17.98 2.84 6.27
N LEU A 360 17.34 3.39 7.30
CA LEU A 360 16.10 2.84 7.85
C LEU A 360 14.99 2.80 6.80
N SER A 361 14.81 3.89 6.07
CA SER A 361 13.83 4.04 4.99
C SER A 361 14.02 2.99 3.88
N PHE A 362 15.27 2.77 3.48
CA PHE A 362 15.66 1.74 2.52
C PHE A 362 15.21 0.34 2.97
N PHE A 363 15.56 -0.05 4.18
CA PHE A 363 15.22 -1.38 4.70
C PHE A 363 13.72 -1.55 4.99
N LEU A 364 13.05 -0.55 5.56
CA LEU A 364 11.61 -0.60 5.82
C LEU A 364 10.82 -0.82 4.52
N ASN A 365 11.13 -0.05 3.48
CA ASN A 365 10.40 -0.16 2.22
C ASN A 365 10.72 -1.46 1.48
N GLY A 366 11.96 -1.94 1.56
CA GLY A 366 12.32 -3.26 1.06
C GLY A 366 11.60 -4.39 1.78
N THR A 367 11.35 -4.27 3.08
CA THR A 367 10.55 -5.25 3.82
C THR A 367 9.15 -5.38 3.22
N TYR A 368 8.51 -4.27 2.82
CA TYR A 368 7.20 -4.29 2.16
C TYR A 368 7.21 -5.13 0.88
N ALA A 369 8.23 -4.97 0.01
CA ALA A 369 8.35 -5.75 -1.22
C ALA A 369 8.41 -7.26 -0.92
N GLY A 370 9.18 -7.65 0.10
CA GLY A 370 9.24 -9.03 0.57
C GLY A 370 7.91 -9.55 1.10
N VAL A 371 7.23 -8.77 1.95
CA VAL A 371 5.98 -9.17 2.60
C VAL A 371 4.84 -9.31 1.57
N TYR A 372 4.75 -8.43 0.58
CA TYR A 372 3.76 -8.54 -0.50
C TYR A 372 3.93 -9.81 -1.34
N SER A 373 5.18 -10.24 -1.60
CA SER A 373 5.44 -11.46 -2.35
C SER A 373 5.28 -12.72 -1.50
N TYR A 374 5.63 -12.68 -0.22
CA TYR A 374 5.59 -13.81 0.70
C TYR A 374 4.17 -14.17 1.16
N THR A 375 3.35 -13.16 1.49
CA THR A 375 2.02 -13.39 2.09
C THR A 375 1.12 -14.32 1.27
N PRO A 376 1.00 -14.16 -0.08
CA PRO A 376 0.17 -15.07 -0.88
C PRO A 376 0.66 -16.52 -0.91
N GLU A 377 1.96 -16.75 -0.68
CA GLU A 377 2.55 -18.10 -0.74
C GLU A 377 2.30 -18.93 0.52
N VAL A 378 2.02 -18.26 1.63
CA VAL A 378 1.76 -18.93 2.92
C VAL A 378 0.37 -19.55 2.98
N PHE A 379 -0.57 -19.04 2.19
CA PHE A 379 -1.98 -19.46 2.22
C PHE A 379 -2.33 -20.42 1.07
N PRO A 380 -3.12 -21.49 1.34
CA PRO A 380 -3.66 -22.39 0.32
C PRO A 380 -4.42 -21.63 -0.77
N THR A 381 -4.39 -22.17 -2.00
CA THR A 381 -4.91 -21.49 -3.21
C THR A 381 -6.35 -21.02 -3.07
N TRP A 382 -7.22 -21.84 -2.47
CA TRP A 382 -8.65 -21.56 -2.34
C TRP A 382 -8.98 -20.41 -1.36
N ILE A 383 -8.08 -20.12 -0.37
CA ILE A 383 -8.28 -19.05 0.62
C ILE A 383 -7.24 -17.92 0.47
N ARG A 384 -6.30 -18.04 -0.45
CA ARG A 384 -5.16 -17.14 -0.61
C ARG A 384 -5.55 -15.67 -0.68
N ALA A 385 -6.53 -15.32 -1.51
CA ALA A 385 -6.97 -13.93 -1.65
C ALA A 385 -7.55 -13.39 -0.34
N THR A 386 -8.38 -14.17 0.35
CA THR A 386 -8.97 -13.79 1.64
C THR A 386 -7.92 -13.71 2.74
N GLY A 387 -7.00 -14.69 2.82
CA GLY A 387 -5.91 -14.71 3.80
C GLY A 387 -4.96 -13.52 3.63
N THR A 388 -4.58 -13.20 2.38
CA THR A 388 -3.75 -12.04 2.06
C THR A 388 -4.45 -10.73 2.40
N GLY A 389 -5.74 -10.60 2.03
CA GLY A 389 -6.54 -9.41 2.33
C GLY A 389 -6.69 -9.17 3.83
N LEU A 390 -7.03 -10.21 4.60
CA LEU A 390 -7.16 -10.12 6.06
C LEU A 390 -5.81 -9.80 6.74
N SER A 391 -4.70 -10.34 6.23
CA SER A 391 -3.38 -10.03 6.76
C SER A 391 -3.00 -8.56 6.55
N SER A 392 -3.24 -8.04 5.35
CA SER A 392 -3.04 -6.62 5.05
C SER A 392 -3.97 -5.73 5.89
N ALA A 393 -5.24 -6.13 6.05
CA ALA A 393 -6.20 -5.41 6.89
C ALA A 393 -5.75 -5.38 8.37
N PHE A 394 -5.24 -6.49 8.90
CA PHE A 394 -4.68 -6.51 10.24
C PHE A 394 -3.45 -5.60 10.37
N GLY A 395 -2.60 -5.56 9.34
CA GLY A 395 -1.49 -4.60 9.29
C GLY A 395 -1.94 -3.15 9.45
N ARG A 396 -3.12 -2.77 8.96
CA ARG A 396 -3.66 -1.41 9.14
C ARG A 396 -3.82 -1.01 10.60
N VAL A 397 -4.02 -1.97 11.51
CA VAL A 397 -4.03 -1.70 12.95
C VAL A 397 -2.69 -1.09 13.38
N GLY A 398 -1.56 -1.61 12.88
CA GLY A 398 -0.24 -1.05 13.14
C GLY A 398 -0.11 0.40 12.61
N SER A 399 -0.58 0.67 11.40
CA SER A 399 -0.52 2.02 10.82
C SER A 399 -1.43 3.04 11.53
N ILE A 400 -2.51 2.59 12.16
CA ILE A 400 -3.41 3.43 12.96
C ILE A 400 -2.79 3.69 14.35
N LEU A 401 -2.28 2.64 15.00
CA LEU A 401 -1.77 2.75 16.35
C LEU A 401 -0.44 3.50 16.44
N ALA A 402 0.44 3.34 15.45
CA ALA A 402 1.80 3.89 15.53
C ALA A 402 1.84 5.41 15.67
N PRO A 403 1.20 6.23 14.82
CA PRO A 403 1.26 7.69 14.99
C PRO A 403 0.64 8.14 16.32
N THR A 404 -0.44 7.49 16.75
CA THR A 404 -1.08 7.81 18.05
C THR A 404 -0.20 7.44 19.23
N ILE A 405 0.37 6.23 19.28
CA ILE A 405 1.23 5.77 20.38
C ILE A 405 2.47 6.65 20.46
N ILE A 406 3.11 6.95 19.32
CA ILE A 406 4.28 7.83 19.27
C ILE A 406 3.90 9.22 19.75
N GLY A 407 2.79 9.79 19.29
CA GLY A 407 2.33 11.11 19.71
C GLY A 407 2.08 11.22 21.22
N LEU A 408 1.44 10.22 21.82
CA LEU A 408 1.17 10.18 23.25
C LEU A 408 2.45 9.96 24.09
N SER A 409 3.42 9.24 23.55
CA SER A 409 4.64 8.86 24.27
C SER A 409 5.86 9.74 23.93
N ALA A 410 5.83 10.52 22.86
CA ALA A 410 6.97 11.32 22.42
C ALA A 410 7.48 12.29 23.47
N ALA A 411 6.58 12.92 24.23
CA ALA A 411 6.96 13.86 25.30
C ALA A 411 7.70 13.17 26.45
N SER A 412 7.37 11.92 26.79
CA SER A 412 8.00 11.17 27.87
C SER A 412 9.22 10.37 27.42
N LEU A 413 9.19 9.81 26.22
CA LEU A 413 10.27 8.98 25.69
C LEU A 413 11.35 9.78 24.95
N GLY A 414 11.00 10.96 24.43
CA GLY A 414 11.87 11.73 23.56
C GLY A 414 12.22 11.00 22.26
N PHE A 415 13.10 11.58 21.46
CA PHE A 415 13.52 11.05 20.17
C PHE A 415 14.12 9.63 20.28
N ALA A 416 15.08 9.46 21.20
CA ALA A 416 15.74 8.17 21.40
C ALA A 416 14.76 7.07 21.82
N GLY A 417 13.82 7.38 22.71
CA GLY A 417 12.84 6.40 23.17
C GLY A 417 11.82 6.01 22.09
N VAL A 418 11.39 6.95 21.24
CA VAL A 418 10.50 6.67 20.10
C VAL A 418 11.16 5.67 19.14
N PHE A 419 12.44 5.89 18.78
CA PHE A 419 13.16 4.97 17.91
C PHE A 419 13.59 3.68 18.63
N GLY A 420 13.79 3.72 19.94
CA GLY A 420 13.97 2.54 20.78
C GLY A 420 12.74 1.63 20.76
N LEU A 421 11.54 2.21 20.88
CA LEU A 421 10.28 1.48 20.75
C LEU A 421 10.14 0.85 19.34
N THR A 422 10.42 1.63 18.30
CA THR A 422 10.40 1.12 16.92
C THR A 422 11.39 -0.03 16.73
N THR A 423 12.59 0.09 17.30
CA THR A 423 13.60 -0.97 17.29
C THR A 423 13.07 -2.25 17.96
N ALA A 424 12.46 -2.12 19.15
CA ALA A 424 11.92 -3.28 19.86
C ALA A 424 10.83 -4.00 19.05
N VAL A 425 9.93 -3.25 18.41
CA VAL A 425 8.90 -3.82 17.53
C VAL A 425 9.53 -4.53 16.33
N LEU A 426 10.54 -3.92 15.70
CA LEU A 426 11.25 -4.53 14.56
C LEU A 426 12.00 -5.80 14.96
N VAL A 427 12.68 -5.81 16.11
CA VAL A 427 13.36 -7.01 16.65
C VAL A 427 12.37 -8.14 16.91
N ALA A 428 11.19 -7.84 17.47
CA ALA A 428 10.15 -8.84 17.63
C ALA A 428 9.72 -9.45 16.26
N GLY A 429 9.64 -8.62 15.22
CA GLY A 429 9.39 -9.08 13.85
C GLY A 429 10.50 -9.97 13.31
N VAL A 430 11.77 -9.58 13.50
CA VAL A 430 12.94 -10.40 13.09
C VAL A 430 12.90 -11.76 13.74
N VAL A 431 12.73 -11.81 15.07
CA VAL A 431 12.65 -13.08 15.84
C VAL A 431 11.50 -13.91 15.32
N CYS A 432 10.33 -13.31 15.12
CA CYS A 432 9.15 -14.02 14.60
C CYS A 432 9.42 -14.66 13.23
N VAL A 433 10.00 -13.91 12.29
CA VAL A 433 10.30 -14.42 10.93
C VAL A 433 11.33 -15.53 10.98
N ILE A 434 12.43 -15.35 11.72
CA ILE A 434 13.52 -16.34 11.78
C ILE A 434 13.02 -17.64 12.41
N VAL A 435 12.35 -17.56 13.57
CA VAL A 435 11.97 -18.72 14.36
C VAL A 435 10.73 -19.43 13.81
N PHE A 436 9.73 -18.66 13.38
CA PHE A 436 8.41 -19.19 13.03
C PHE A 436 8.04 -19.05 11.55
N GLY A 437 8.79 -18.27 10.77
CA GLY A 437 8.51 -18.05 9.35
C GLY A 437 8.64 -19.35 8.55
N LEU A 438 7.75 -19.53 7.57
CA LEU A 438 7.76 -20.65 6.66
C LEU A 438 8.75 -20.40 5.51
N ALA A 439 9.63 -21.38 5.22
CA ALA A 439 10.46 -21.33 4.02
C ALA A 439 9.62 -21.73 2.80
N THR A 440 9.55 -20.85 1.80
CA THR A 440 8.71 -21.07 0.60
C THR A 440 9.51 -21.34 -0.66
N ALA A 441 10.83 -21.09 -0.65
CA ALA A 441 11.69 -21.28 -1.81
C ALA A 441 11.78 -22.76 -2.21
N GLY A 442 11.60 -23.02 -3.51
CA GLY A 442 11.77 -24.36 -4.08
C GLY A 442 10.64 -25.34 -3.77
N ARG A 443 9.55 -24.90 -3.12
CA ARG A 443 8.37 -25.71 -2.87
C ARG A 443 7.22 -25.30 -3.76
N SER A 444 6.50 -26.28 -4.31
CA SER A 444 5.28 -25.99 -5.04
C SER A 444 4.18 -25.51 -4.07
N LEU A 445 3.24 -24.72 -4.58
CA LEU A 445 2.12 -24.23 -3.76
C LEU A 445 1.19 -25.39 -3.33
N GLU A 446 1.19 -26.47 -4.12
CA GLU A 446 0.48 -27.72 -3.84
C GLU A 446 1.10 -28.46 -2.65
N GLU A 447 2.44 -28.64 -2.61
CA GLU A 447 3.17 -29.24 -1.49
C GLU A 447 2.96 -28.49 -0.17
N LEU A 448 2.91 -27.14 -0.23
CA LEU A 448 2.62 -26.29 0.93
C LEU A 448 1.17 -26.45 1.41
N THR A 449 0.25 -26.86 0.52
CA THR A 449 -1.16 -27.13 0.82
C THR A 449 -1.36 -28.53 1.40
N GLU A 450 -0.72 -29.56 0.83
CA GLU A 450 -0.80 -30.95 1.29
C GLU A 450 -0.30 -31.12 2.72
N THR A 451 0.82 -30.48 3.07
CA THR A 451 1.30 -30.44 4.47
C THR A 451 0.31 -29.79 5.45
N THR A 452 -0.65 -29.03 4.95
CA THR A 452 -1.69 -28.38 5.76
C THR A 452 -2.89 -29.33 5.94
N GLU A 453 -3.22 -30.13 4.92
CA GLU A 453 -4.32 -31.10 4.97
C GLU A 453 -3.96 -32.33 5.79
N GLU A 454 -2.71 -32.78 5.74
CA GLU A 454 -2.20 -33.86 6.60
C GLU A 454 -2.19 -33.48 8.09
N ALA A 455 -1.94 -32.21 8.42
CA ALA A 455 -2.00 -31.69 9.78
C ALA A 455 -3.43 -31.47 10.30
N THR A 456 -4.44 -31.61 9.43
CA THR A 456 -5.87 -31.45 9.76
C THR A 456 -6.61 -32.80 9.87
N ARG A 457 -5.98 -33.90 9.45
CA ARG A 457 -6.42 -35.27 9.69
C ARG A 457 -5.82 -35.81 10.98
#